data_18b8f0d4840eef115b00fc85c510ce45
#
_entry.id   18b8f0d4840eef115b00fc85c510ce45
#
_cell.length_a   1.000
_cell.length_b   1.000
_cell.length_c   1.000
_cell.angle_alpha   90.00
_cell.angle_beta   90.00
_cell.angle_gamma   90.00
#
_symmetry.space_group_name_H-M   'P 1'
#
loop_
_entity.id
_entity.type
_entity.pdbx_description
1 polymer ?
#
loop_
_entity_poly.entity_id
_entity_poly.type
_entity_poly.pdbx_seq_one_letter_code
_entity_poly.pdbx_strand_id
1 'polypeptide(L)'
;MSVSSGFFNSLNGDRKYDAAQMSAIFDGLIIDGVFASIGTAFAVKAAGGLTVNVGIGKAWFDHTWTVNDSILPMTAPEAEVLLDRIDAVVLEVNGMESVRENTIKFVKGNPSSAPSRPTLTNEGNVHQYPLCYIYRKYGTAVINQADITPMVGTESTPFVTGILQTISLDELLGKWQDELDRFTDAR
;
A
#
# COMPACT_ATOMS: atom_id res chain seq x y z
N MET A 1 30.60 -3.17 -15.43
CA MET A 1 30.28 -3.17 -13.99
C MET A 1 30.61 -1.78 -13.49
N SER A 2 29.64 -1.03 -12.99
CA SER A 2 29.84 0.32 -12.44
C SER A 2 29.67 0.27 -10.93
N VAL A 3 30.59 0.90 -10.19
CA VAL A 3 30.45 1.12 -8.76
C VAL A 3 29.93 2.55 -8.59
N SER A 4 28.82 2.71 -7.84
CA SER A 4 28.28 4.02 -7.46
C SER A 4 28.51 4.28 -5.97
N SER A 5 28.73 5.54 -5.61
CA SER A 5 28.95 5.95 -4.23
C SER A 5 28.33 7.34 -4.01
N GLY A 6 27.95 7.65 -2.76
CA GLY A 6 27.28 8.92 -2.45
C GLY A 6 27.71 9.53 -1.11
N PHE A 7 27.07 10.64 -0.75
CA PHE A 7 27.25 11.41 0.50
C PHE A 7 28.65 12.00 0.72
N PHE A 8 29.36 12.29 -0.35
CA PHE A 8 30.58 13.07 -0.27
C PHE A 8 30.24 14.57 -0.37
N ASN A 9 30.96 15.41 0.38
CA ASN A 9 30.80 16.84 0.29
C ASN A 9 31.11 17.36 -1.12
N SER A 10 30.27 18.28 -1.60
CA SER A 10 30.52 18.94 -2.88
C SER A 10 31.66 19.95 -2.76
N LEU A 11 32.59 19.90 -3.71
CA LEU A 11 33.59 20.94 -3.93
C LEU A 11 33.19 21.72 -5.18
N ASN A 12 32.87 23.00 -5.02
CA ASN A 12 32.47 23.88 -6.12
C ASN A 12 31.25 23.40 -6.94
N GLY A 13 30.32 22.65 -6.33
CA GLY A 13 29.11 22.17 -6.99
C GLY A 13 29.29 20.95 -7.88
N ASP A 14 30.37 20.19 -7.74
CA ASP A 14 30.69 18.99 -8.51
C ASP A 14 29.80 17.76 -8.16
N ARG A 15 29.14 17.80 -7.00
CA ARG A 15 28.28 16.73 -6.52
C ARG A 15 26.81 17.16 -6.52
N LYS A 16 25.99 16.46 -7.29
CA LYS A 16 24.53 16.58 -7.31
C LYS A 16 23.94 15.21 -7.15
N TYR A 17 22.99 15.07 -6.23
CA TYR A 17 22.28 13.83 -5.98
C TYR A 17 20.85 13.96 -6.50
N ASP A 18 20.40 13.02 -7.27
CA ASP A 18 19.02 12.91 -7.70
C ASP A 18 18.16 12.10 -6.71
N ALA A 19 16.85 12.01 -6.99
CA ALA A 19 15.92 11.30 -6.13
C ALA A 19 16.26 9.81 -5.99
N ALA A 20 16.70 9.16 -7.07
CA ALA A 20 17.06 7.75 -7.07
C ALA A 20 18.29 7.50 -6.18
N GLN A 21 19.31 8.36 -6.27
CA GLN A 21 20.49 8.26 -5.43
C GLN A 21 20.17 8.51 -3.95
N MET A 22 19.24 9.45 -3.67
CA MET A 22 18.81 9.74 -2.30
C MET A 22 17.96 8.61 -1.72
N SER A 23 17.09 7.99 -2.49
CA SER A 23 16.24 6.88 -2.04
C SER A 23 17.01 5.57 -1.88
N ALA A 24 18.11 5.38 -2.64
CA ALA A 24 18.92 4.16 -2.58
C ALA A 24 19.50 3.85 -1.19
N ILE A 25 19.61 4.84 -0.29
CA ILE A 25 20.02 4.59 1.10
C ILE A 25 18.99 3.76 1.89
N PHE A 26 17.73 3.79 1.46
CA PHE A 26 16.66 3.05 2.11
C PHE A 26 16.52 1.64 1.56
N ASP A 27 17.22 1.29 0.48
CA ASP A 27 17.20 -0.03 -0.11
C ASP A 27 17.76 -1.07 0.88
N GLY A 28 16.95 -2.08 1.18
CA GLY A 28 17.27 -3.08 2.19
C GLY A 28 17.03 -2.62 3.64
N LEU A 29 16.70 -1.35 3.89
CA LEU A 29 16.29 -0.85 5.20
C LEU A 29 14.78 -0.80 5.36
N ILE A 30 14.07 -0.40 4.31
CA ILE A 30 12.61 -0.28 4.27
C ILE A 30 12.12 -1.08 3.07
N ILE A 31 11.24 -2.05 3.32
CA ILE A 31 10.57 -2.81 2.28
C ILE A 31 9.25 -2.13 1.95
N ASP A 32 8.84 -2.14 0.69
CA ASP A 32 7.61 -1.54 0.21
C ASP A 32 6.40 -1.93 1.06
N GLY A 33 5.58 -0.94 1.40
CA GLY A 33 4.40 -1.18 2.20
C GLY A 33 3.79 0.06 2.86
N VAL A 34 2.74 -0.18 3.62
CA VAL A 34 2.04 0.80 4.45
C VAL A 34 2.57 0.74 5.87
N PHE A 35 2.81 1.90 6.51
CA PHE A 35 3.21 1.96 7.91
C PHE A 35 2.03 1.64 8.83
N ALA A 36 2.02 0.45 9.43
CA ALA A 36 0.93 -0.04 10.26
C ALA A 36 0.61 0.85 11.48
N SER A 37 1.64 1.52 12.05
CA SER A 37 1.52 2.34 13.27
C SER A 37 1.20 3.81 13.00
N ILE A 38 1.06 4.23 11.74
CA ILE A 38 0.80 5.63 11.40
C ILE A 38 -0.67 5.84 11.04
N GLY A 39 -1.36 6.64 11.83
CA GLY A 39 -2.78 6.95 11.67
C GLY A 39 -3.66 5.70 11.72
N THR A 40 -4.44 5.48 10.68
CA THR A 40 -5.28 4.29 10.48
C THR A 40 -4.79 3.43 9.32
N ALA A 41 -3.53 3.60 8.89
CA ALA A 41 -2.93 2.88 7.79
C ALA A 41 -3.80 2.93 6.50
N PHE A 42 -4.31 4.10 6.14
CA PHE A 42 -5.22 4.33 5.00
C PHE A 42 -6.53 3.52 5.06
N ALA A 43 -7.01 3.13 6.24
CA ALA A 43 -8.26 2.38 6.34
C ALA A 43 -9.40 3.11 5.64
N VAL A 44 -10.14 2.40 4.78
CA VAL A 44 -11.26 2.94 4.02
C VAL A 44 -12.57 2.62 4.74
N LYS A 45 -13.39 3.64 4.98
CA LYS A 45 -14.67 3.51 5.69
C LYS A 45 -15.79 4.14 4.88
N ALA A 46 -16.96 3.53 4.91
CA ALA A 46 -18.19 4.12 4.35
C ALA A 46 -18.54 5.41 5.11
N ALA A 47 -18.89 6.47 4.36
CA ALA A 47 -19.21 7.79 4.91
C ALA A 47 -20.63 8.26 4.56
N GLY A 48 -21.45 7.37 4.01
CA GLY A 48 -22.81 7.61 3.59
C GLY A 48 -22.94 7.92 2.09
N GLY A 49 -24.06 7.52 1.50
CA GLY A 49 -24.26 7.62 0.06
C GLY A 49 -23.14 6.91 -0.72
N LEU A 50 -22.62 7.58 -1.72
CA LEU A 50 -21.49 7.08 -2.53
C LEU A 50 -20.12 7.47 -1.97
N THR A 51 -20.07 8.11 -0.80
CA THR A 51 -18.82 8.60 -0.24
C THR A 51 -18.16 7.56 0.64
N VAL A 52 -16.86 7.41 0.47
CA VAL A 52 -15.96 6.70 1.39
C VAL A 52 -14.89 7.65 1.90
N ASN A 53 -14.44 7.42 3.11
CA ASN A 53 -13.33 8.16 3.71
C ASN A 53 -12.09 7.28 3.76
N VAL A 54 -11.00 7.77 3.18
CA VAL A 54 -9.67 7.18 3.37
C VAL A 54 -9.03 7.83 4.60
N GLY A 55 -8.61 7.02 5.53
CA GLY A 55 -8.02 7.50 6.78
C GLY A 55 -6.59 7.96 6.65
N ILE A 56 -6.08 8.57 7.72
CA ILE A 56 -4.69 9.02 7.84
C ILE A 56 -3.76 7.83 7.68
N GLY A 57 -2.65 8.01 6.94
CA GLY A 57 -1.67 6.96 6.73
C GLY A 57 -0.40 7.45 6.06
N LYS A 58 0.61 6.59 6.08
CA LYS A 58 1.86 6.77 5.36
C LYS A 58 2.26 5.46 4.68
N ALA A 59 2.83 5.56 3.50
CA ALA A 59 3.34 4.42 2.75
C ALA A 59 4.72 4.74 2.15
N TRP A 60 5.45 3.66 1.87
CA TRP A 60 6.67 3.65 1.08
C TRP A 60 6.49 2.63 -0.02
N PHE A 61 6.49 3.06 -1.28
CA PHE A 61 6.40 2.18 -2.45
C PHE A 61 7.27 2.73 -3.57
N ASP A 62 7.93 1.87 -4.31
CA ASP A 62 8.74 2.21 -5.48
C ASP A 62 9.70 3.38 -5.22
N HIS A 63 10.43 3.33 -4.10
CA HIS A 63 11.37 4.39 -3.67
C HIS A 63 10.74 5.77 -3.43
N THR A 64 9.40 5.82 -3.32
CA THR A 64 8.67 7.06 -3.04
C THR A 64 7.85 6.95 -1.76
N TRP A 65 7.56 8.06 -1.14
CA TRP A 65 6.71 8.12 0.03
C TRP A 65 5.38 8.79 -0.27
N THR A 66 4.33 8.33 0.40
CA THR A 66 3.00 8.93 0.36
C THR A 66 2.53 9.19 1.78
N VAL A 67 1.99 10.37 2.03
CA VAL A 67 1.34 10.74 3.30
C VAL A 67 -0.05 11.27 3.02
N ASN A 68 -1.03 10.70 3.70
CA ASN A 68 -2.36 11.28 3.86
C ASN A 68 -2.47 11.73 5.33
N ASP A 69 -2.45 13.03 5.57
CA ASP A 69 -2.39 13.66 6.91
C ASP A 69 -3.77 13.96 7.51
N SER A 70 -4.82 13.80 6.72
CA SER A 70 -6.20 14.07 7.11
C SER A 70 -7.15 13.06 6.49
N ILE A 71 -8.41 13.03 6.95
CA ILE A 71 -9.44 12.19 6.32
C ILE A 71 -9.68 12.70 4.90
N LEU A 72 -9.52 11.82 3.91
CA LEU A 72 -9.75 12.10 2.50
C LEU A 72 -11.12 11.54 2.09
N PRO A 73 -12.15 12.39 1.93
CA PRO A 73 -13.43 11.95 1.40
C PRO A 73 -13.32 11.74 -0.11
N MET A 74 -13.84 10.62 -0.58
CA MET A 74 -13.84 10.26 -2.00
C MET A 74 -15.23 9.79 -2.40
N THR A 75 -15.74 10.32 -3.51
CA THR A 75 -17.05 9.90 -4.06
C THR A 75 -16.83 8.83 -5.11
N ALA A 76 -17.41 7.66 -4.90
CA ALA A 76 -17.37 6.56 -5.85
C ALA A 76 -18.21 6.87 -7.09
N PRO A 77 -17.85 6.35 -8.26
CA PRO A 77 -18.71 6.38 -9.43
C PRO A 77 -20.07 5.75 -9.13
N GLU A 78 -21.14 6.23 -9.78
CA GLU A 78 -22.48 5.67 -9.64
C GLU A 78 -22.50 4.16 -9.94
N ALA A 79 -23.40 3.43 -9.28
CA ALA A 79 -23.63 2.03 -9.58
C ALA A 79 -24.25 1.87 -10.97
N GLU A 80 -24.02 0.73 -11.58
CA GLU A 80 -24.66 0.38 -12.86
C GLU A 80 -26.14 0.04 -12.64
N VAL A 81 -26.94 0.14 -13.71
CA VAL A 81 -28.38 -0.06 -13.62
C VAL A 81 -28.76 -1.55 -13.55
N LEU A 82 -27.98 -2.43 -14.20
CA LEU A 82 -28.37 -3.82 -14.43
C LEU A 82 -27.41 -4.86 -13.85
N LEU A 83 -26.16 -4.52 -13.65
CA LEU A 83 -25.10 -5.47 -13.30
C LEU A 83 -24.27 -4.98 -12.13
N ASP A 84 -23.85 -5.89 -11.29
CA ASP A 84 -22.92 -5.63 -10.21
C ASP A 84 -21.50 -5.44 -10.73
N ARG A 85 -20.65 -4.76 -9.96
CA ARG A 85 -19.22 -4.64 -10.22
C ARG A 85 -18.41 -4.57 -8.93
N ILE A 86 -17.11 -4.71 -9.03
CA ILE A 86 -16.19 -4.48 -7.92
C ILE A 86 -15.27 -3.33 -8.31
N ASP A 87 -15.32 -2.22 -7.56
CA ASP A 87 -14.40 -1.10 -7.73
C ASP A 87 -13.21 -1.26 -6.76
N ALA A 88 -12.09 -0.60 -7.03
CA ALA A 88 -10.96 -0.51 -6.12
C ALA A 88 -10.69 0.94 -5.71
N VAL A 89 -10.28 1.15 -4.48
CA VAL A 89 -9.56 2.35 -4.06
C VAL A 89 -8.10 1.99 -4.01
N VAL A 90 -7.27 2.69 -4.77
CA VAL A 90 -5.85 2.38 -4.91
C VAL A 90 -4.99 3.57 -4.50
N LEU A 91 -3.82 3.28 -3.95
CA LEU A 91 -2.71 4.20 -3.94
C LEU A 91 -1.92 3.96 -5.23
N GLU A 92 -1.82 4.96 -6.08
CA GLU A 92 -1.04 4.91 -7.32
C GLU A 92 0.26 5.67 -7.16
N VAL A 93 1.36 5.00 -7.44
CA VAL A 93 2.66 5.62 -7.68
C VAL A 93 2.81 5.83 -9.17
N ASN A 94 2.96 7.07 -9.61
CA ASN A 94 3.09 7.39 -11.03
C ASN A 94 4.38 8.16 -11.29
N GLY A 95 5.42 7.44 -11.68
CA GLY A 95 6.75 7.96 -11.98
C GLY A 95 6.93 8.44 -13.43
N MET A 96 5.85 8.53 -14.23
CA MET A 96 5.95 9.07 -15.60
C MET A 96 6.44 10.52 -15.56
N GLU A 97 7.34 10.90 -16.47
CA GLU A 97 7.93 12.24 -16.53
C GLU A 97 6.92 13.39 -16.53
N SER A 98 5.74 13.16 -17.10
CA SER A 98 4.65 14.13 -17.18
C SER A 98 3.81 14.21 -15.90
N VAL A 99 3.94 13.27 -14.96
CA VAL A 99 3.10 13.15 -13.75
C VAL A 99 3.95 13.30 -12.49
N ARG A 100 4.78 12.31 -12.17
CA ARG A 100 5.66 12.25 -10.99
C ARG A 100 4.92 12.58 -9.69
N GLU A 101 3.85 11.81 -9.43
CA GLU A 101 2.96 12.03 -8.30
C GLU A 101 2.40 10.71 -7.77
N ASN A 102 2.20 10.64 -6.47
CA ASN A 102 1.45 9.57 -5.81
C ASN A 102 0.05 10.07 -5.50
N THR A 103 -0.97 9.30 -5.90
CA THR A 103 -2.38 9.68 -5.72
C THR A 103 -3.20 8.53 -5.14
N ILE A 104 -4.30 8.89 -4.45
CA ILE A 104 -5.31 7.91 -4.05
C ILE A 104 -6.52 8.12 -4.95
N LYS A 105 -6.96 7.08 -5.65
CA LYS A 105 -8.04 7.17 -6.63
C LYS A 105 -8.91 5.91 -6.71
N PHE A 106 -10.08 6.06 -7.33
CA PHE A 106 -10.89 4.92 -7.71
C PHE A 106 -10.40 4.29 -9.02
N VAL A 107 -10.41 2.97 -9.06
CA VAL A 107 -10.35 2.18 -10.30
C VAL A 107 -11.71 1.48 -10.43
N LYS A 108 -12.48 1.89 -11.45
CA LYS A 108 -13.80 1.34 -11.73
C LYS A 108 -13.66 -0.08 -12.30
N GLY A 109 -14.40 -1.02 -11.73
CA GLY A 109 -14.48 -2.37 -12.26
C GLY A 109 -15.41 -2.52 -13.45
N ASN A 110 -15.36 -3.69 -14.08
CA ASN A 110 -16.26 -4.03 -15.18
C ASN A 110 -17.57 -4.64 -14.64
N PRO A 111 -18.74 -4.12 -15.05
CA PRO A 111 -20.02 -4.70 -14.68
C PRO A 111 -20.19 -6.12 -15.25
N SER A 112 -20.68 -7.04 -14.43
CA SER A 112 -20.84 -8.46 -14.83
C SER A 112 -21.89 -9.15 -13.93
N SER A 113 -22.47 -10.22 -14.42
CA SER A 113 -23.29 -11.14 -13.62
C SER A 113 -22.47 -11.91 -12.57
N ALA A 114 -21.14 -12.01 -12.78
CA ALA A 114 -20.17 -12.53 -11.83
C ALA A 114 -18.99 -11.55 -11.76
N PRO A 115 -19.12 -10.46 -10.99
CA PRO A 115 -18.15 -9.38 -11.00
C PRO A 115 -16.81 -9.83 -10.41
N SER A 116 -15.73 -9.45 -11.09
CA SER A 116 -14.36 -9.67 -10.64
C SER A 116 -13.71 -8.36 -10.23
N ARG A 117 -12.62 -8.47 -9.47
CA ARG A 117 -11.78 -7.32 -9.13
C ARG A 117 -11.22 -6.68 -10.41
N PRO A 118 -11.13 -5.33 -10.47
CA PRO A 118 -10.52 -4.67 -11.61
C PRO A 118 -9.05 -5.05 -11.74
N THR A 119 -8.57 -5.11 -12.99
CA THR A 119 -7.14 -5.25 -13.26
C THR A 119 -6.46 -3.94 -12.88
N LEU A 120 -5.48 -4.01 -12.00
CA LEU A 120 -4.67 -2.87 -11.59
C LEU A 120 -3.45 -2.74 -12.51
N THR A 121 -3.03 -1.52 -12.75
CA THR A 121 -1.83 -1.23 -13.54
C THR A 121 -0.60 -1.44 -12.66
N ASN A 122 0.32 -2.31 -13.12
CA ASN A 122 1.61 -2.55 -12.49
C ASN A 122 2.66 -2.75 -13.57
N GLU A 123 2.80 -1.75 -14.44
CA GLU A 123 3.70 -1.81 -15.60
C GLU A 123 4.48 -0.50 -15.75
N GLY A 124 5.76 -0.63 -16.07
CA GLY A 124 6.65 0.51 -16.32
C GLY A 124 6.81 1.40 -15.09
N ASN A 125 6.38 2.65 -15.20
CA ASN A 125 6.51 3.65 -14.14
C ASN A 125 5.19 3.91 -13.39
N VAL A 126 4.18 3.03 -13.55
CA VAL A 126 2.88 3.18 -12.88
C VAL A 126 2.53 1.91 -12.13
N HIS A 127 2.38 2.05 -10.81
CA HIS A 127 2.05 0.94 -9.92
C HIS A 127 0.87 1.30 -9.05
N GLN A 128 -0.11 0.38 -8.93
CA GLN A 128 -1.34 0.56 -8.18
C GLN A 128 -1.43 -0.46 -7.05
N TYR A 129 -1.49 0.03 -5.83
CA TYR A 129 -1.61 -0.76 -4.61
C TYR A 129 -3.02 -0.64 -4.05
N PRO A 130 -3.83 -1.71 -4.00
CA PRO A 130 -5.21 -1.63 -3.57
C PRO A 130 -5.30 -1.39 -2.05
N LEU A 131 -5.93 -0.30 -1.64
CA LEU A 131 -6.27 -0.04 -0.24
C LEU A 131 -7.51 -0.83 0.18
N CYS A 132 -8.49 -0.93 -0.71
CA CYS A 132 -9.66 -1.79 -0.56
C CYS A 132 -10.30 -2.12 -1.90
N TYR A 133 -11.13 -3.16 -1.91
CA TYR A 133 -12.12 -3.42 -2.94
C TYR A 133 -13.52 -3.13 -2.39
N ILE A 134 -14.42 -2.62 -3.26
CA ILE A 134 -15.79 -2.24 -2.90
C ILE A 134 -16.75 -2.96 -3.83
N TYR A 135 -17.58 -3.81 -3.28
CA TYR A 135 -18.67 -4.44 -4.03
C TYR A 135 -19.77 -3.42 -4.29
N ARG A 136 -20.13 -3.26 -5.56
CA ARG A 136 -21.11 -2.29 -6.03
C ARG A 136 -22.31 -3.01 -6.59
N LYS A 137 -23.35 -3.15 -5.78
CA LYS A 137 -24.61 -3.73 -6.23
C LYS A 137 -25.29 -2.78 -7.23
N TYR A 138 -25.88 -3.32 -8.29
CA TYR A 138 -26.59 -2.55 -9.28
C TYR A 138 -27.74 -1.74 -8.64
N GLY A 139 -28.04 -0.57 -9.20
CA GLY A 139 -29.15 0.29 -8.78
C GLY A 139 -29.03 0.86 -7.37
N THR A 140 -27.90 0.70 -6.66
CA THR A 140 -27.73 1.26 -5.31
C THR A 140 -26.95 2.56 -5.33
N ALA A 141 -27.44 3.54 -4.55
CA ALA A 141 -26.78 4.83 -4.34
C ALA A 141 -26.05 4.91 -2.99
N VAL A 142 -25.81 3.78 -2.33
CA VAL A 142 -25.18 3.71 -1.01
C VAL A 142 -24.11 2.64 -1.00
N ILE A 143 -22.98 2.94 -0.38
CA ILE A 143 -21.93 1.99 -0.02
C ILE A 143 -22.05 1.70 1.47
N ASN A 144 -22.21 0.44 1.84
CA ASN A 144 -22.19 0.03 3.24
C ASN A 144 -20.78 -0.44 3.63
N GLN A 145 -20.46 -0.39 4.91
CA GLN A 145 -19.14 -0.87 5.38
C GLN A 145 -18.90 -2.35 5.06
N ALA A 146 -19.95 -3.17 5.03
CA ALA A 146 -19.87 -4.59 4.68
C ALA A 146 -19.47 -4.84 3.21
N ASP A 147 -19.66 -3.83 2.33
CA ASP A 147 -19.30 -3.93 0.92
C ASP A 147 -17.80 -3.67 0.68
N ILE A 148 -17.08 -3.17 1.71
CA ILE A 148 -15.68 -2.78 1.65
C ILE A 148 -14.79 -3.92 2.16
N THR A 149 -13.95 -4.45 1.30
CA THR A 149 -12.93 -5.45 1.64
C THR A 149 -11.56 -4.77 1.73
N PRO A 150 -10.98 -4.62 2.93
CA PRO A 150 -9.68 -4.01 3.09
C PRO A 150 -8.56 -4.88 2.50
N MET A 151 -7.54 -4.23 1.94
CA MET A 151 -6.40 -4.90 1.32
C MET A 151 -5.06 -4.52 1.96
N VAL A 152 -5.01 -3.48 2.78
CA VAL A 152 -3.81 -3.10 3.51
C VAL A 152 -3.44 -4.20 4.52
N GLY A 153 -2.17 -4.61 4.52
CA GLY A 153 -1.66 -5.73 5.32
C GLY A 153 -1.75 -7.08 4.61
N THR A 154 -2.23 -7.12 3.36
CA THR A 154 -2.20 -8.32 2.50
C THR A 154 -0.97 -8.31 1.62
N GLU A 155 -0.74 -9.42 0.89
CA GLU A 155 0.34 -9.53 -0.10
C GLU A 155 0.29 -8.43 -1.18
N SER A 156 -0.91 -7.99 -1.58
CA SER A 156 -1.09 -6.95 -2.60
C SER A 156 -0.74 -5.54 -2.10
N THR A 157 -0.81 -5.31 -0.79
CA THR A 157 -0.49 -4.01 -0.16
C THR A 157 0.04 -4.30 1.24
N PRO A 158 1.30 -4.76 1.36
CA PRO A 158 1.86 -5.21 2.62
C PRO A 158 2.07 -4.07 3.61
N PHE A 159 2.29 -4.41 4.85
CA PHE A 159 2.87 -3.47 5.80
C PHE A 159 4.37 -3.33 5.57
N VAL A 160 4.87 -2.11 5.79
CA VAL A 160 6.32 -1.86 5.81
C VAL A 160 6.97 -2.81 6.79
N THR A 161 8.01 -3.50 6.32
CA THR A 161 8.91 -4.26 7.16
C THR A 161 10.28 -3.59 7.16
N GLY A 162 10.87 -3.43 8.33
CA GLY A 162 12.21 -2.87 8.51
C GLY A 162 13.23 -3.94 8.87
N ILE A 163 14.50 -3.56 9.06
CA ILE A 163 15.63 -4.44 9.37
C ILE A 163 15.34 -5.43 10.51
N LEU A 164 14.55 -5.03 11.51
CA LEU A 164 14.23 -5.90 12.65
C LEU A 164 13.30 -7.06 12.31
N GLN A 165 12.57 -6.99 11.20
CA GLN A 165 11.70 -8.09 10.76
C GLN A 165 12.39 -9.05 9.78
N THR A 166 13.56 -8.72 9.27
CA THR A 166 14.41 -9.66 8.51
C THR A 166 15.18 -10.61 9.44
N ILE A 167 15.16 -10.38 10.74
CA ILE A 167 15.62 -11.37 11.72
C ILE A 167 14.51 -12.40 11.84
N SER A 168 14.77 -13.64 11.40
CA SER A 168 13.83 -14.74 11.53
C SER A 168 13.53 -15.00 13.00
N LEU A 169 12.41 -14.47 13.47
CA LEU A 169 11.89 -14.76 14.81
C LEU A 169 11.55 -16.24 14.98
N ASP A 170 11.28 -16.95 13.90
CA ASP A 170 10.94 -18.38 13.93
C ASP A 170 12.13 -19.22 14.43
N GLU A 171 13.36 -18.88 14.04
CA GLU A 171 14.55 -19.57 14.54
C GLU A 171 14.79 -19.27 16.04
N LEU A 172 14.51 -18.05 16.47
CA LEU A 172 14.63 -17.65 17.87
C LEU A 172 13.55 -18.31 18.73
N LEU A 173 12.31 -18.31 18.25
CA LEU A 173 11.17 -18.97 18.91
C LEU A 173 11.38 -20.48 18.97
N GLY A 174 11.91 -21.11 17.91
CA GLY A 174 12.27 -22.52 17.91
C GLY A 174 13.30 -22.86 18.98
N LYS A 175 14.37 -22.08 19.09
CA LYS A 175 15.38 -22.25 20.16
C LYS A 175 14.80 -22.08 21.56
N TRP A 176 13.89 -21.15 21.74
CA TRP A 176 13.20 -20.95 23.03
C TRP A 176 12.28 -22.11 23.38
N GLN A 177 11.57 -22.64 22.38
CA GLN A 177 10.70 -23.81 22.59
C GLN A 177 11.54 -25.05 22.95
N ASP A 178 12.62 -25.32 22.24
CA ASP A 178 13.55 -26.41 22.53
C ASP A 178 14.12 -26.33 23.96
N GLU A 179 14.43 -25.12 24.43
CA GLU A 179 14.96 -24.90 25.76
C GLU A 179 13.88 -25.09 26.84
N LEU A 180 12.66 -24.64 26.60
CA LEU A 180 11.51 -24.87 27.46
C LEU A 180 11.20 -26.36 27.58
N ASP A 181 11.19 -27.10 26.49
CA ASP A 181 10.95 -28.54 26.48
C ASP A 181 12.02 -29.29 27.25
N ARG A 182 13.31 -28.90 27.17
CA ARG A 182 14.40 -29.42 28.00
C ARG A 182 14.18 -29.23 29.49
N PHE A 183 13.67 -28.06 29.88
CA PHE A 183 13.36 -27.80 31.28
C PHE A 183 12.15 -28.60 31.79
N THR A 184 11.22 -28.94 30.88
CA THR A 184 10.02 -29.71 31.24
C THR A 184 10.33 -31.18 31.36
N ASP A 185 11.18 -31.74 30.46
CA ASP A 185 11.58 -33.14 30.47
C ASP A 185 12.60 -33.50 31.56
N ALA A 186 13.22 -32.51 32.22
CA ALA A 186 14.17 -32.69 33.29
C ALA A 186 13.52 -32.78 34.69
N ARG A 187 12.19 -32.85 34.75
CA ARG A 187 11.40 -33.09 35.98
C ARG A 187 10.78 -34.47 35.98
#